data_d81906df36ac46c9fea2f923755159d0
#
_entry.id   d81906df36ac46c9fea2f923755159d0
#
_cell.length_a   1.000
_cell.length_b   1.000
_cell.length_c   1.000
_cell.angle_alpha   90.00
_cell.angle_beta   90.00
_cell.angle_gamma   90.00
#
_symmetry.space_group_name_H-M   'P 1'
#
loop_
_entity.id
_entity.type
_entity.pdbx_description
1 polymer ?
#
loop_
_entity_poly.entity_id
_entity_poly.type
_entity_poly.pdbx_seq_one_letter_code
_entity_poly.pdbx_strand_id
1 'polypeptide(L)'
;MVRQRNPRAQLAASIATPNGANTPSTANTRMQTQAETWFLSFALFVYDPTASIRSNFDRLSSQRKWGDKLRRKHWTNCQAASAALDHDDTDNDVHTQTPSQAGAWFQKFPPFVYNPTVGIRSNFERLAAQRKWAGKTVRKRWAECQAEEFDYAYGTDTTKLETWQNLCREVHVSDPPGSITQCKRVLGSRNVLVNLVNLIDHRNIGVEVIRFKNHYKFREYTSPDNIFPREKAKQDGFISALLRKL
;
A
#
# COMPACT_ATOMS: atom_id res chain seq x y z
N MET A 1 -37.97 -31.35 72.08
CA MET A 1 -37.76 -32.82 72.13
C MET A 1 -37.40 -33.33 70.74
N VAL A 2 -36.23 -34.02 70.72
CA VAL A 2 -35.81 -35.07 69.78
C VAL A 2 -35.48 -34.63 68.32
N ARG A 3 -34.22 -34.40 67.98
CA ARG A 3 -33.23 -35.35 67.38
C ARG A 3 -33.76 -36.13 66.17
N GLN A 4 -33.14 -36.12 64.98
CA GLN A 4 -31.81 -36.64 64.57
C GLN A 4 -31.66 -36.49 63.06
N ARG A 5 -30.49 -36.17 62.67
CA ARG A 5 -29.35 -36.84 61.94
C ARG A 5 -29.43 -36.85 60.41
N ASN A 6 -28.34 -36.26 59.93
CA ASN A 6 -27.74 -36.55 58.64
C ASN A 6 -27.36 -38.00 58.41
N PRO A 7 -27.26 -38.51 57.18
CA PRO A 7 -25.92 -38.56 56.64
C PRO A 7 -25.80 -38.30 55.09
N ARG A 8 -24.75 -37.64 54.79
CA ARG A 8 -23.77 -37.79 53.70
C ARG A 8 -23.97 -38.96 52.72
N ALA A 9 -24.06 -38.63 51.43
CA ALA A 9 -23.54 -39.50 50.38
C ALA A 9 -22.85 -38.61 49.32
N GLN A 10 -21.53 -38.78 49.24
CA GLN A 10 -20.68 -38.30 48.20
C GLN A 10 -20.98 -39.06 46.90
N LEU A 11 -21.21 -38.35 45.81
CA LEU A 11 -21.03 -38.89 44.46
C LEU A 11 -20.07 -37.98 43.74
N ALA A 12 -18.87 -38.51 43.52
CA ALA A 12 -17.86 -37.96 42.66
C ALA A 12 -18.34 -38.08 41.20
N ALA A 13 -18.58 -36.93 40.58
CA ALA A 13 -18.78 -36.89 39.14
C ALA A 13 -17.49 -36.43 38.49
N SER A 14 -16.84 -37.31 37.77
CA SER A 14 -15.69 -37.10 36.90
C SER A 14 -16.04 -36.04 35.88
N ILE A 15 -15.34 -34.92 35.93
CA ILE A 15 -15.36 -33.87 34.88
C ILE A 15 -14.46 -34.36 33.77
N ALA A 16 -15.06 -34.82 32.68
CA ALA A 16 -14.35 -35.00 31.40
C ALA A 16 -14.00 -33.64 30.83
N THR A 17 -12.72 -33.39 30.69
CA THR A 17 -12.16 -32.26 29.91
C THR A 17 -12.51 -32.44 28.43
N PRO A 18 -13.15 -31.47 27.76
CA PRO A 18 -13.24 -31.51 26.32
C PRO A 18 -11.90 -31.08 25.72
N ASN A 19 -11.37 -31.97 24.93
CA ASN A 19 -10.17 -31.79 24.09
C ASN A 19 -10.26 -30.56 23.22
N GLY A 20 -9.15 -29.81 23.22
CA GLY A 20 -8.48 -29.17 22.09
C GLY A 20 -9.35 -28.50 21.03
N ALA A 21 -9.79 -27.28 21.30
CA ALA A 21 -10.11 -26.35 20.21
C ALA A 21 -8.81 -26.04 19.49
N ASN A 22 -8.65 -26.52 18.25
CA ASN A 22 -7.63 -26.08 17.31
C ASN A 22 -7.82 -24.56 17.10
N THR A 23 -7.06 -23.77 17.83
CA THR A 23 -6.86 -22.36 17.49
C THR A 23 -6.13 -22.30 16.16
N PRO A 24 -6.66 -21.62 15.12
CA PRO A 24 -5.94 -21.45 13.87
C PRO A 24 -4.62 -20.72 14.18
N SER A 25 -3.51 -21.29 13.72
CA SER A 25 -2.16 -20.76 13.90
C SER A 25 -2.12 -19.28 13.49
N THR A 26 -1.59 -18.43 14.35
CA THR A 26 -1.40 -16.98 14.12
C THR A 26 -0.65 -16.67 12.82
N ALA A 27 0.22 -17.57 12.36
CA ALA A 27 0.91 -17.49 11.08
C ALA A 27 -0.08 -17.56 9.88
N ASN A 28 -1.08 -18.45 9.96
CA ASN A 28 -2.07 -18.60 8.88
C ASN A 28 -3.00 -17.38 8.78
N THR A 29 -3.34 -16.75 9.89
CA THR A 29 -4.16 -15.53 9.94
C THR A 29 -3.40 -14.33 9.36
N ARG A 30 -2.07 -14.25 9.58
CA ARG A 30 -1.24 -13.17 9.05
C ARG A 30 -1.02 -13.29 7.53
N MET A 31 -0.82 -14.50 7.02
CA MET A 31 -0.73 -14.76 5.58
C MET A 31 -2.03 -14.41 4.83
N GLN A 32 -3.17 -14.72 5.43
CA GLN A 32 -4.48 -14.37 4.87
C GLN A 32 -4.66 -12.86 4.76
N THR A 33 -4.23 -12.09 5.75
CA THR A 33 -4.37 -10.62 5.78
C THR A 33 -3.56 -9.92 4.67
N GLN A 34 -2.38 -10.42 4.30
CA GLN A 34 -1.57 -9.82 3.23
C GLN A 34 -2.11 -10.14 1.83
N ALA A 35 -2.55 -11.38 1.61
CA ALA A 35 -3.22 -11.75 0.39
C ALA A 35 -4.53 -10.95 0.22
N GLU A 36 -5.30 -10.78 1.28
CA GLU A 36 -6.51 -9.94 1.29
C GLU A 36 -6.19 -8.51 0.85
N THR A 37 -5.14 -7.89 1.42
CA THR A 37 -4.69 -6.54 1.05
C THR A 37 -4.40 -6.44 -0.45
N TRP A 38 -3.72 -7.44 -1.02
CA TRP A 38 -3.46 -7.48 -2.46
C TRP A 38 -4.75 -7.54 -3.28
N PHE A 39 -5.73 -8.36 -2.90
CA PHE A 39 -7.02 -8.45 -3.58
C PHE A 39 -7.84 -7.16 -3.44
N LEU A 40 -7.82 -6.52 -2.28
CA LEU A 40 -8.52 -5.26 -2.02
C LEU A 40 -7.95 -4.07 -2.81
N SER A 41 -6.73 -4.19 -3.36
CA SER A 41 -6.18 -3.21 -4.29
C SER A 41 -6.94 -3.13 -5.63
N PHE A 42 -7.78 -4.14 -5.94
CA PHE A 42 -8.59 -4.16 -7.15
C PHE A 42 -10.02 -3.66 -6.85
N ALA A 43 -10.33 -2.45 -7.30
CA ALA A 43 -11.65 -1.85 -7.13
C ALA A 43 -12.78 -2.80 -7.58
N LEU A 44 -13.87 -2.86 -6.83
CA LEU A 44 -15.05 -3.69 -7.07
C LEU A 44 -14.82 -5.22 -6.93
N PHE A 45 -13.64 -5.66 -6.49
CA PHE A 45 -13.45 -7.07 -6.15
C PHE A 45 -13.77 -7.30 -4.67
N VAL A 46 -14.61 -8.28 -4.40
CA VAL A 46 -14.93 -8.69 -3.02
C VAL A 46 -14.13 -9.93 -2.69
N TYR A 47 -13.15 -9.79 -1.80
CA TYR A 47 -12.36 -10.91 -1.30
C TYR A 47 -13.23 -11.82 -0.43
N ASP A 48 -13.11 -13.13 -0.63
CA ASP A 48 -13.78 -14.13 0.18
C ASP A 48 -12.74 -14.79 1.11
N PRO A 49 -12.77 -14.51 2.42
CA PRO A 49 -11.80 -15.06 3.36
C PRO A 49 -11.95 -16.57 3.58
N THR A 50 -13.08 -17.16 3.18
CA THR A 50 -13.33 -18.60 3.30
C THR A 50 -12.81 -19.38 2.11
N ALA A 51 -12.55 -18.70 0.98
CA ALA A 51 -12.02 -19.30 -0.23
C ALA A 51 -10.49 -19.24 -0.26
N SER A 52 -9.86 -20.20 -0.95
CA SER A 52 -8.41 -20.18 -1.13
C SER A 52 -7.95 -18.92 -1.89
N ILE A 53 -6.68 -18.52 -1.67
CA ILE A 53 -6.03 -17.42 -2.42
C ILE A 53 -6.15 -17.67 -3.93
N ARG A 54 -5.96 -18.92 -4.37
CA ARG A 54 -6.08 -19.30 -5.77
C ARG A 54 -7.50 -19.08 -6.30
N SER A 55 -8.51 -19.48 -5.55
CA SER A 55 -9.92 -19.30 -5.93
C SER A 55 -10.28 -17.82 -6.07
N ASN A 56 -9.86 -16.99 -5.10
CA ASN A 56 -10.04 -15.54 -5.15
C ASN A 56 -9.35 -14.94 -6.37
N PHE A 57 -8.13 -15.40 -6.68
CA PHE A 57 -7.38 -14.94 -7.85
C PHE A 57 -8.08 -15.32 -9.17
N ASP A 58 -8.58 -16.53 -9.29
CA ASP A 58 -9.28 -16.98 -10.49
C ASP A 58 -10.60 -16.21 -10.69
N ARG A 59 -11.33 -15.89 -9.62
CA ARG A 59 -12.50 -14.99 -9.65
C ARG A 59 -12.12 -13.59 -10.12
N LEU A 60 -11.08 -13.00 -9.53
CA LEU A 60 -10.58 -11.68 -9.92
C LEU A 60 -10.14 -11.65 -11.37
N SER A 61 -9.35 -12.65 -11.80
CA SER A 61 -8.85 -12.73 -13.19
C SER A 61 -9.98 -12.85 -14.21
N SER A 62 -11.03 -13.60 -13.87
CA SER A 62 -12.24 -13.76 -14.69
C SER A 62 -13.06 -12.48 -14.75
N GLN A 63 -13.27 -11.83 -13.61
CA GLN A 63 -13.97 -10.54 -13.53
C GLN A 63 -13.27 -9.46 -14.36
N ARG A 64 -11.93 -9.45 -14.35
CA ARG A 64 -11.09 -8.49 -15.08
C ARG A 64 -10.78 -8.93 -16.52
N LYS A 65 -11.22 -10.11 -16.94
CA LYS A 65 -10.97 -10.70 -18.27
C LYS A 65 -9.48 -10.67 -18.66
N TRP A 66 -8.60 -11.01 -17.69
CA TRP A 66 -7.16 -11.03 -17.95
C TRP A 66 -6.79 -12.16 -18.92
N GLY A 67 -6.06 -11.81 -19.98
CA GLY A 67 -5.42 -12.81 -20.84
C GLY A 67 -4.25 -13.51 -20.13
N ASP A 68 -3.80 -14.66 -20.66
CA ASP A 68 -2.84 -15.57 -20.02
C ASP A 68 -1.53 -14.90 -19.56
N LYS A 69 -0.99 -13.97 -20.35
CA LYS A 69 0.24 -13.25 -20.02
C LYS A 69 0.06 -12.36 -18.79
N LEU A 70 -1.07 -11.64 -18.73
CA LEU A 70 -1.39 -10.74 -17.64
C LEU A 70 -1.76 -11.53 -16.38
N ARG A 71 -2.53 -12.62 -16.54
CA ARG A 71 -2.90 -13.54 -15.47
C ARG A 71 -1.66 -14.14 -14.78
N ARG A 72 -0.66 -14.62 -15.55
CA ARG A 72 0.61 -15.12 -14.99
C ARG A 72 1.35 -14.06 -14.22
N LYS A 73 1.47 -12.84 -14.78
CA LYS A 73 2.15 -11.71 -14.09
C LYS A 73 1.48 -11.38 -12.75
N HIS A 74 0.15 -11.25 -12.75
CA HIS A 74 -0.59 -10.94 -11.51
C HIS A 74 -0.57 -12.09 -10.51
N TRP A 75 -0.53 -13.35 -10.99
CA TRP A 75 -0.38 -14.49 -10.08
C TRP A 75 0.95 -14.48 -9.37
N THR A 76 2.06 -14.20 -10.05
CA THR A 76 3.39 -14.05 -9.42
C THR A 76 3.37 -12.94 -8.37
N ASN A 77 2.75 -11.80 -8.65
CA ASN A 77 2.63 -10.70 -7.68
C ASN A 77 1.77 -11.09 -6.46
N CYS A 78 0.67 -11.81 -6.69
CA CYS A 78 -0.19 -12.32 -5.62
C CYS A 78 0.57 -13.30 -4.71
N GLN A 79 1.36 -14.22 -5.30
CA GLN A 79 2.20 -15.16 -4.55
C GLN A 79 3.29 -14.43 -3.76
N ALA A 80 3.95 -13.43 -4.34
CA ALA A 80 4.96 -12.63 -3.65
C ALA A 80 4.36 -11.89 -2.44
N ALA A 81 3.17 -11.31 -2.59
CA ALA A 81 2.45 -10.68 -1.47
C ALA A 81 2.06 -11.68 -0.37
N SER A 82 1.91 -12.96 -0.70
CA SER A 82 1.60 -14.02 0.26
C SER A 82 2.85 -14.63 0.91
N ALA A 83 4.02 -14.55 0.24
CA ALA A 83 5.28 -15.18 0.70
C ALA A 83 6.17 -14.24 1.53
N ALA A 84 5.85 -12.97 1.67
CA ALA A 84 6.68 -11.95 2.33
C ALA A 84 6.80 -12.10 3.87
N LEU A 85 6.54 -13.30 4.43
CA LEU A 85 6.55 -13.58 5.87
C LEU A 85 7.67 -14.48 6.37
N ASP A 86 8.53 -15.02 5.50
CA ASP A 86 9.54 -16.01 5.91
C ASP A 86 10.96 -15.47 6.06
N HIS A 87 11.14 -14.15 6.22
CA HIS A 87 12.42 -13.59 6.62
C HIS A 87 12.27 -12.81 7.93
N ASP A 88 12.41 -13.55 9.03
CA ASP A 88 12.79 -13.03 10.32
C ASP A 88 14.33 -13.05 10.40
N ASP A 89 14.85 -12.03 11.09
CA ASP A 89 16.19 -11.81 11.60
C ASP A 89 17.23 -11.12 10.70
N THR A 90 17.49 -9.97 11.12
CA THR A 90 18.63 -9.23 11.67
C THR A 90 18.94 -7.89 11.05
N ASP A 91 19.03 -6.93 11.98
CA ASP A 91 19.59 -5.57 11.91
C ASP A 91 18.84 -4.53 11.05
N ASN A 92 17.85 -3.95 11.62
CA ASN A 92 17.73 -2.85 12.56
C ASN A 92 18.54 -1.60 12.20
N ASP A 93 17.88 -0.74 11.43
CA ASP A 93 17.93 0.69 11.71
C ASP A 93 16.48 1.19 11.81
N VAL A 94 16.05 1.32 13.07
CA VAL A 94 14.73 1.83 13.46
C VAL A 94 14.66 3.29 13.01
N HIS A 95 14.24 3.49 11.79
CA HIS A 95 13.62 4.76 11.42
C HIS A 95 12.27 4.78 12.13
N THR A 96 12.24 5.38 13.33
CA THR A 96 11.03 5.65 14.10
C THR A 96 10.08 6.49 13.23
N GLN A 97 9.26 5.82 12.45
CA GLN A 97 8.18 6.47 11.73
C GLN A 97 7.15 6.88 12.77
N THR A 98 7.07 8.17 13.03
CA THR A 98 5.88 8.81 13.60
C THR A 98 4.64 8.22 12.92
N PRO A 99 3.53 7.97 13.65
CA PRO A 99 2.35 7.36 13.08
C PRO A 99 1.94 8.12 11.84
N SER A 100 2.00 7.43 10.73
CA SER A 100 1.77 7.91 9.39
C SER A 100 0.40 8.61 9.32
N GLN A 101 0.40 9.93 9.16
CA GLN A 101 -0.81 10.67 8.79
C GLN A 101 -1.11 10.50 7.27
N ALA A 102 -0.81 9.33 6.73
CA ALA A 102 -1.23 8.98 5.38
C ALA A 102 -2.73 9.28 5.22
N GLY A 103 -3.07 9.87 4.08
CA GLY A 103 -4.47 10.25 3.84
C GLY A 103 -4.84 11.65 4.34
N ALA A 104 -3.86 12.54 4.59
CA ALA A 104 -4.12 13.92 5.02
C ALA A 104 -5.04 14.69 4.07
N TRP A 105 -4.87 14.52 2.75
CA TRP A 105 -5.75 15.13 1.76
C TRP A 105 -7.20 14.63 1.87
N PHE A 106 -7.40 13.35 2.19
CA PHE A 106 -8.73 12.74 2.28
C PHE A 106 -9.53 13.23 3.49
N GLN A 107 -8.87 13.68 4.56
CA GLN A 107 -9.52 14.24 5.75
C GLN A 107 -10.37 15.49 5.44
N LYS A 108 -10.13 16.15 4.31
CA LYS A 108 -10.92 17.31 3.83
C LYS A 108 -12.33 16.94 3.37
N PHE A 109 -12.65 15.64 3.31
CA PHE A 109 -13.88 15.15 2.71
C PHE A 109 -14.72 14.27 3.64
N PRO A 110 -15.10 14.73 4.83
CA PRO A 110 -16.00 13.94 5.68
C PRO A 110 -17.34 13.68 4.98
N PRO A 111 -18.02 12.56 5.15
CA PRO A 111 -17.66 11.44 6.05
C PRO A 111 -16.77 10.35 5.40
N PHE A 112 -15.93 10.66 4.42
CA PHE A 112 -15.06 9.67 3.79
C PHE A 112 -14.03 9.12 4.80
N VAL A 113 -13.92 7.80 4.86
CA VAL A 113 -12.92 7.11 5.69
C VAL A 113 -11.79 6.61 4.78
N TYR A 114 -10.59 7.15 4.99
CA TYR A 114 -9.37 6.69 4.34
C TYR A 114 -9.03 5.26 4.81
N ASN A 115 -8.69 4.39 3.86
CA ASN A 115 -8.21 3.05 4.17
C ASN A 115 -6.68 3.01 4.04
N PRO A 116 -5.92 2.85 5.15
CA PRO A 116 -4.46 2.85 5.13
C PRO A 116 -3.84 1.57 4.55
N THR A 117 -4.64 0.56 4.23
CA THR A 117 -4.14 -0.72 3.68
C THR A 117 -4.15 -0.78 2.16
N VAL A 118 -4.69 0.25 1.50
CA VAL A 118 -4.73 0.31 0.04
C VAL A 118 -4.08 1.58 -0.48
N GLY A 119 -3.56 1.52 -1.71
CA GLY A 119 -2.89 2.66 -2.34
C GLY A 119 -3.77 3.90 -2.48
N ILE A 120 -3.14 5.07 -2.62
CA ILE A 120 -3.84 6.36 -2.71
C ILE A 120 -4.80 6.40 -3.89
N ARG A 121 -4.49 5.73 -4.99
CA ARG A 121 -5.36 5.67 -6.17
C ARG A 121 -6.70 5.02 -5.86
N SER A 122 -6.68 3.87 -5.17
CA SER A 122 -7.90 3.16 -4.78
C SER A 122 -8.75 3.97 -3.79
N ASN A 123 -8.11 4.65 -2.83
CA ASN A 123 -8.81 5.57 -1.93
C ASN A 123 -9.45 6.73 -2.68
N PHE A 124 -8.71 7.31 -3.64
CA PHE A 124 -9.21 8.42 -4.45
C PHE A 124 -10.41 8.00 -5.31
N GLU A 125 -10.37 6.83 -5.95
CA GLU A 125 -11.49 6.32 -6.76
C GLU A 125 -12.74 6.07 -5.92
N ARG A 126 -12.59 5.53 -4.70
CA ARG A 126 -13.70 5.38 -3.74
C ARG A 126 -14.32 6.73 -3.37
N LEU A 127 -13.48 7.72 -3.04
CA LEU A 127 -13.95 9.07 -2.74
C LEU A 127 -14.62 9.72 -3.94
N ALA A 128 -14.02 9.62 -5.13
CA ALA A 128 -14.58 10.18 -6.36
C ALA A 128 -15.94 9.58 -6.70
N ALA A 129 -16.11 8.28 -6.53
CA ALA A 129 -17.38 7.59 -6.70
C ALA A 129 -18.43 8.06 -5.67
N GLN A 130 -18.06 8.15 -4.38
CA GLN A 130 -18.92 8.64 -3.31
C GLN A 130 -19.39 10.08 -3.57
N ARG A 131 -18.50 10.93 -4.08
CA ARG A 131 -18.77 12.35 -4.39
C ARG A 131 -19.34 12.57 -5.79
N LYS A 132 -19.49 11.51 -6.59
CA LYS A 132 -19.96 11.56 -7.98
C LYS A 132 -19.13 12.53 -8.84
N TRP A 133 -17.83 12.62 -8.58
CA TRP A 133 -16.94 13.44 -9.40
C TRP A 133 -16.75 12.82 -10.78
N ALA A 134 -16.67 13.66 -11.80
CA ALA A 134 -16.47 13.22 -13.18
C ALA A 134 -15.57 14.19 -13.97
N GLY A 135 -15.02 13.72 -15.06
CA GLY A 135 -14.32 14.50 -16.06
C GLY A 135 -13.21 15.41 -15.51
N LYS A 136 -13.35 16.72 -15.72
CA LYS A 136 -12.34 17.72 -15.31
C LYS A 136 -12.15 17.77 -13.78
N THR A 137 -13.22 17.54 -13.01
CA THR A 137 -13.17 17.57 -11.54
C THR A 137 -12.31 16.42 -11.01
N VAL A 138 -12.48 15.20 -11.52
CA VAL A 138 -11.64 14.03 -11.14
C VAL A 138 -10.18 14.35 -11.40
N ARG A 139 -9.83 14.83 -12.59
CA ARG A 139 -8.43 15.15 -12.94
C ARG A 139 -7.83 16.23 -12.03
N LYS A 140 -8.58 17.30 -11.77
CA LYS A 140 -8.13 18.36 -10.86
C LYS A 140 -7.89 17.85 -9.45
N ARG A 141 -8.88 17.13 -8.88
CA ARG A 141 -8.80 16.58 -7.52
C ARG A 141 -7.74 15.50 -7.38
N TRP A 142 -7.54 14.67 -8.42
CA TRP A 142 -6.48 13.69 -8.42
C TRP A 142 -5.08 14.33 -8.37
N ALA A 143 -4.87 15.40 -9.13
CA ALA A 143 -3.62 16.13 -9.08
C ALA A 143 -3.38 16.82 -7.72
N GLU A 144 -4.43 17.32 -7.08
CA GLU A 144 -4.36 17.87 -5.72
C GLU A 144 -4.01 16.78 -4.70
N CYS A 145 -4.66 15.63 -4.78
CA CYS A 145 -4.40 14.47 -3.93
C CYS A 145 -2.93 14.02 -4.04
N GLN A 146 -2.43 13.82 -5.26
CA GLN A 146 -1.04 13.41 -5.47
C GLN A 146 -0.04 14.42 -4.90
N ALA A 147 -0.26 15.73 -5.10
CA ALA A 147 0.63 16.76 -4.60
C ALA A 147 0.68 16.75 -3.06
N GLU A 148 -0.48 16.82 -2.41
CA GLU A 148 -0.55 16.93 -0.95
C GLU A 148 -0.09 15.64 -0.25
N GLU A 149 -0.44 14.46 -0.75
CA GLU A 149 0.04 13.19 -0.19
C GLU A 149 1.55 13.01 -0.40
N PHE A 150 2.09 13.52 -1.52
CA PHE A 150 3.53 13.53 -1.74
C PHE A 150 4.24 14.49 -0.79
N ASP A 151 3.78 15.73 -0.67
CA ASP A 151 4.32 16.74 0.26
C ASP A 151 4.29 16.23 1.70
N TYR A 152 3.24 15.51 2.01
CA TYR A 152 3.10 14.88 3.31
C TYR A 152 4.15 13.77 3.54
N ALA A 153 4.34 12.88 2.55
CA ALA A 153 5.25 11.75 2.65
C ALA A 153 6.74 12.17 2.62
N TYR A 154 7.07 13.23 1.87
CA TYR A 154 8.45 13.63 1.58
C TYR A 154 8.84 14.99 2.19
N GLY A 155 7.86 15.72 2.72
CA GLY A 155 8.05 17.09 3.20
C GLY A 155 8.10 18.12 2.08
N THR A 156 8.08 19.40 2.47
CA THR A 156 8.11 20.54 1.56
C THR A 156 9.44 21.31 1.60
N ASP A 157 10.31 20.99 2.57
CA ASP A 157 11.58 21.68 2.76
C ASP A 157 12.62 21.21 1.75
N THR A 158 12.71 21.92 0.64
CA THR A 158 13.65 21.65 -0.46
C THR A 158 15.03 22.22 -0.23
N THR A 159 15.29 22.86 0.91
CA THR A 159 16.59 23.50 1.24
C THR A 159 17.55 22.50 1.89
N LYS A 160 17.07 21.40 2.44
CA LYS A 160 17.88 20.38 3.11
C LYS A 160 18.45 19.37 2.14
N LEU A 161 19.78 19.29 2.07
CA LEU A 161 20.50 18.32 1.24
C LEU A 161 20.12 16.88 1.60
N GLU A 162 20.01 16.59 2.88
CA GLU A 162 19.69 15.24 3.38
C GLU A 162 18.38 14.70 2.79
N THR A 163 17.33 15.53 2.72
CA THR A 163 16.04 15.13 2.14
C THR A 163 16.19 14.71 0.67
N TRP A 164 17.01 15.46 -0.11
CA TRP A 164 17.31 15.11 -1.49
C TRP A 164 18.10 13.82 -1.61
N GLN A 165 19.07 13.62 -0.73
CA GLN A 165 19.86 12.39 -0.69
C GLN A 165 19.02 11.18 -0.29
N ASN A 166 18.12 11.33 0.70
CA ASN A 166 17.20 10.28 1.09
C ASN A 166 16.28 9.88 -0.07
N LEU A 167 15.71 10.85 -0.79
CA LEU A 167 14.92 10.58 -1.99
C LEU A 167 15.76 9.88 -3.09
N CYS A 168 17.04 10.25 -3.27
CA CYS A 168 17.94 9.55 -4.17
C CYS A 168 18.15 8.08 -3.79
N ARG A 169 18.39 7.80 -2.49
CA ARG A 169 18.55 6.42 -2.00
C ARG A 169 17.28 5.61 -2.21
N GLU A 170 16.14 6.18 -1.90
CA GLU A 170 14.85 5.53 -2.04
C GLU A 170 14.52 5.14 -3.48
N VAL A 171 14.93 5.95 -4.46
CA VAL A 171 14.80 5.60 -5.88
C VAL A 171 15.99 4.80 -6.43
N HIS A 172 16.73 4.13 -5.55
CA HIS A 172 17.87 3.26 -5.87
C HIS A 172 19.03 3.96 -6.60
N VAL A 173 19.36 5.18 -6.20
CA VAL A 173 20.64 5.82 -6.56
C VAL A 173 21.65 5.45 -5.48
N SER A 174 22.61 4.57 -5.84
CA SER A 174 23.54 3.95 -4.88
C SER A 174 24.48 4.96 -4.22
N ASP A 175 24.88 6.04 -4.93
CA ASP A 175 25.74 7.09 -4.43
C ASP A 175 25.07 8.47 -4.61
N PRO A 176 24.29 8.91 -3.59
CA PRO A 176 23.61 10.19 -3.65
C PRO A 176 24.61 11.36 -3.70
N PRO A 177 24.44 12.30 -4.63
CA PRO A 177 25.35 13.43 -4.78
C PRO A 177 25.43 14.32 -3.55
N GLY A 178 26.59 14.98 -3.36
CA GLY A 178 26.88 15.90 -2.27
C GLY A 178 26.26 17.31 -2.40
N SER A 179 25.42 17.57 -3.40
CA SER A 179 24.72 18.85 -3.54
C SER A 179 23.31 18.70 -4.07
N ILE A 180 22.42 19.60 -3.65
CA ILE A 180 21.01 19.64 -4.06
C ILE A 180 20.87 19.71 -5.58
N THR A 181 21.69 20.56 -6.25
CA THR A 181 21.67 20.71 -7.71
C THR A 181 22.00 19.40 -8.42
N GLN A 182 22.99 18.67 -7.92
CA GLN A 182 23.36 17.37 -8.47
C GLN A 182 22.29 16.30 -8.18
N CYS A 183 21.71 16.27 -6.99
CA CYS A 183 20.59 15.39 -6.68
C CYS A 183 19.41 15.63 -7.64
N LYS A 184 19.00 16.90 -7.86
CA LYS A 184 17.98 17.26 -8.85
C LYS A 184 18.32 16.77 -10.25
N ARG A 185 19.59 16.89 -10.67
CA ARG A 185 20.07 16.43 -11.99
C ARG A 185 19.96 14.91 -12.11
N VAL A 186 20.37 14.17 -11.08
CA VAL A 186 20.30 12.70 -11.07
C VAL A 186 18.85 12.21 -11.04
N LEU A 187 18.03 12.73 -10.15
CA LEU A 187 16.59 12.45 -10.09
C LEU A 187 15.92 12.82 -11.41
N GLY A 188 16.36 13.92 -12.05
CA GLY A 188 15.94 14.39 -13.36
C GLY A 188 16.49 13.60 -14.55
N SER A 189 17.34 12.60 -14.36
CA SER A 189 17.98 11.87 -15.46
C SER A 189 17.07 10.82 -16.11
N ARG A 190 17.39 10.42 -17.35
CA ARG A 190 16.68 9.33 -18.04
C ARG A 190 16.85 7.97 -17.39
N ASN A 191 17.80 7.87 -16.47
CA ASN A 191 18.10 6.62 -15.76
C ASN A 191 17.24 6.44 -14.49
N VAL A 192 16.56 7.50 -14.03
CA VAL A 192 15.66 7.46 -12.88
C VAL A 192 14.24 7.69 -13.37
N LEU A 193 13.55 6.60 -13.68
CA LEU A 193 12.16 6.60 -14.12
C LEU A 193 11.30 6.00 -13.01
N VAL A 194 10.68 6.84 -12.21
CA VAL A 194 9.80 6.47 -11.08
C VAL A 194 8.47 7.18 -11.19
N ASN A 195 7.42 6.58 -10.67
CA ASN A 195 6.08 7.16 -10.68
C ASN A 195 5.73 7.74 -9.30
N LEU A 196 5.11 8.91 -9.28
CA LEU A 196 4.76 9.64 -8.06
C LEU A 196 3.81 8.83 -7.16
N VAL A 197 2.80 8.19 -7.75
CA VAL A 197 1.83 7.36 -7.01
C VAL A 197 2.52 6.17 -6.36
N ASN A 198 3.45 5.51 -7.06
CA ASN A 198 4.20 4.40 -6.49
C ASN A 198 5.10 4.86 -5.32
N LEU A 199 5.70 6.04 -5.40
CA LEU A 199 6.50 6.61 -4.30
C LEU A 199 5.63 6.93 -3.08
N ILE A 200 4.46 7.51 -3.28
CA ILE A 200 3.51 7.75 -2.19
C ILE A 200 3.06 6.44 -1.56
N ASP A 201 2.70 5.45 -2.37
CA ASP A 201 2.26 4.15 -1.88
C ASP A 201 3.41 3.38 -1.20
N HIS A 202 4.67 3.58 -1.64
CA HIS A 202 5.83 3.06 -0.93
C HIS A 202 5.88 3.55 0.52
N ARG A 203 5.71 4.86 0.74
CA ARG A 203 5.70 5.46 2.09
C ARG A 203 4.46 5.09 2.91
N ASN A 204 3.30 5.01 2.27
CA ASN A 204 2.04 4.82 2.97
C ASN A 204 1.74 3.35 3.31
N ILE A 205 2.10 2.42 2.42
CA ILE A 205 1.73 1.00 2.53
C ILE A 205 2.89 0.03 2.28
N GLY A 206 4.14 0.53 2.19
CA GLY A 206 5.35 -0.29 2.11
C GLY A 206 5.53 -1.05 0.79
N VAL A 207 4.86 -0.66 -0.31
CA VAL A 207 5.10 -1.31 -1.61
C VAL A 207 6.50 -1.00 -2.12
N GLU A 208 7.09 -1.91 -2.89
CA GLU A 208 8.42 -1.70 -3.47
C GLU A 208 8.44 -0.50 -4.43
N VAL A 209 9.52 0.30 -4.36
CA VAL A 209 9.74 1.38 -5.32
C VAL A 209 10.08 0.82 -6.69
N ILE A 210 9.26 1.15 -7.69
CA ILE A 210 9.44 0.68 -9.06
C ILE A 210 10.30 1.65 -9.83
N ARG A 211 11.55 1.27 -10.10
CA ARG A 211 12.41 1.96 -11.06
C ARG A 211 12.29 1.31 -12.43
N PHE A 212 11.68 2.01 -13.38
CA PHE A 212 11.42 1.47 -14.71
C PHE A 212 12.70 1.43 -15.55
N LYS A 213 12.94 0.31 -16.23
CA LYS A 213 14.15 0.10 -17.06
C LYS A 213 14.15 0.94 -18.33
N ASN A 214 12.98 1.34 -18.83
CA ASN A 214 12.86 2.15 -20.05
C ASN A 214 11.59 3.01 -20.01
N HIS A 215 11.60 4.05 -20.88
CA HIS A 215 10.51 5.02 -20.96
C HIS A 215 9.18 4.41 -21.42
N TYR A 216 9.20 3.35 -22.25
CA TYR A 216 8.00 2.69 -22.70
C TYR A 216 7.22 2.06 -21.52
N LYS A 217 7.91 1.27 -20.67
CA LYS A 217 7.30 0.67 -19.48
C LYS A 217 6.86 1.70 -18.47
N PHE A 218 7.64 2.78 -18.29
CA PHE A 218 7.27 3.90 -17.44
C PHE A 218 5.99 4.57 -17.93
N ARG A 219 5.87 4.83 -19.23
CA ARG A 219 4.69 5.43 -19.84
C ARG A 219 3.48 4.51 -19.74
N GLU A 220 3.63 3.22 -20.02
CA GLU A 220 2.57 2.21 -19.90
C GLU A 220 1.98 2.18 -18.48
N TYR A 221 2.83 2.27 -17.45
CA TYR A 221 2.42 2.31 -16.06
C TYR A 221 1.76 3.63 -15.67
N THR A 222 2.29 4.74 -16.16
CA THR A 222 1.89 6.09 -15.74
C THR A 222 0.64 6.56 -16.46
N SER A 223 0.45 6.22 -17.74
CA SER A 223 -0.66 6.68 -18.58
C SER A 223 -1.81 5.67 -18.60
N PRO A 224 -3.08 6.12 -18.59
CA PRO A 224 -3.53 7.51 -18.41
C PRO A 224 -3.73 7.93 -16.94
N ASP A 225 -3.74 6.94 -16.02
CA ASP A 225 -4.38 7.09 -14.71
C ASP A 225 -3.49 7.70 -13.62
N ASN A 226 -2.17 7.58 -13.76
CA ASN A 226 -1.18 8.01 -12.78
C ASN A 226 -0.34 9.21 -13.25
N ILE A 227 -0.91 10.02 -14.17
CA ILE A 227 -0.26 11.23 -14.68
C ILE A 227 -0.42 12.37 -13.69
N PHE A 228 0.69 13.05 -13.39
CA PHE A 228 0.69 14.31 -12.66
C PHE A 228 0.74 15.49 -13.64
N PRO A 229 -0.12 16.54 -13.49
CA PRO A 229 -0.14 17.69 -14.39
C PRO A 229 1.15 18.50 -14.34
N ARG A 230 1.73 18.75 -15.51
CA ARG A 230 3.01 19.44 -15.65
C ARG A 230 2.99 20.88 -15.10
N GLU A 231 1.87 21.59 -15.22
CA GLU A 231 1.72 22.95 -14.72
C GLU A 231 1.84 23.02 -13.20
N LYS A 232 1.28 22.04 -12.50
CA LYS A 232 1.42 21.90 -11.03
C LYS A 232 2.84 21.52 -10.64
N ALA A 233 3.49 20.66 -11.42
CA ALA A 233 4.84 20.21 -11.16
C ALA A 233 5.91 21.32 -11.17
N LYS A 234 5.68 22.39 -11.91
CA LYS A 234 6.64 23.52 -11.97
C LYS A 234 6.72 24.29 -10.66
N GLN A 235 5.75 24.13 -9.78
CA GLN A 235 5.67 24.83 -8.49
C GLN A 235 6.30 24.02 -7.36
N ASP A 236 6.52 22.72 -7.53
CA ASP A 236 6.99 21.81 -6.50
C ASP A 236 8.43 21.35 -6.75
N GLY A 237 9.30 21.59 -5.77
CA GLY A 237 10.74 21.32 -5.89
C GLY A 237 11.07 19.84 -6.08
N PHE A 238 10.52 18.94 -5.27
CA PHE A 238 10.77 17.50 -5.38
C PHE A 238 10.02 16.88 -6.56
N ILE A 239 8.74 17.19 -6.71
CA ILE A 239 7.92 16.69 -7.82
C ILE A 239 8.50 17.12 -9.16
N SER A 240 8.93 18.39 -9.29
CA SER A 240 9.52 18.90 -10.53
C SER A 240 10.80 18.17 -10.95
N ALA A 241 11.60 17.72 -9.98
CA ALA A 241 12.81 16.95 -10.23
C ALA A 241 12.53 15.52 -10.71
N LEU A 242 11.41 14.92 -10.27
CA LEU A 242 11.02 13.55 -10.62
C LEU A 242 10.22 13.45 -11.92
N LEU A 243 9.52 14.52 -12.33
CA LEU A 243 8.62 14.48 -13.46
C LEU A 243 9.32 14.39 -14.80
N ARG A 244 8.79 13.52 -15.66
CA ARG A 244 9.24 13.30 -17.03
C ARG A 244 8.17 13.73 -18.02
N LYS A 245 8.60 14.11 -19.22
CA LYS A 245 7.68 14.20 -20.36
C LYS A 245 7.29 12.78 -20.75
N LEU A 246 6.01 12.50 -20.74
CA LEU A 246 5.43 11.26 -21.23
C LEU A 246 5.25 11.31 -22.74
#